data_645adb5a3a9b3483b7909dd4926a99e8
#
_entry.id   645adb5a3a9b3483b7909dd4926a99e8
#
_cell.length_a   1.000
_cell.length_b   1.000
_cell.length_c   1.000
_cell.angle_alpha   90.00
_cell.angle_beta   90.00
_cell.angle_gamma   90.00
#
_symmetry.space_group_name_H-M   'P 1'
#
loop_
_entity.id
_entity.type
_entity.pdbx_description
1 polymer ?
#
loop_
_entity_poly.entity_id
_entity_poly.type
_entity_poly.pdbx_seq_one_letter_code
_entity_poly.pdbx_strand_id
1 'polypeptide(L)'
;IDKVLDQRLLVRDSASPELQRIRSSIATVRRDISKNFDKVLRKLNREGYLADTKEAYLNDRRVLSVVSSFKRQVPGNVVGNSKSGNFTFIEPQENMALNNELEMLLDDERTEIRRIFLALTNEIRQLLPLIEIYQKVLCEFDFINAKVRVAQRMDAQRPAVENESYVELINAYHPLLLLANKEAGLKTIPQSLYLDKFCRMMVISGPN
;
A
#
# COMPACT_ATOMS: atom_id res chain seq x y z
N ILE A 1 12.22 6.94 -8.43
CA ILE A 1 11.23 5.93 -8.00
C ILE A 1 10.97 4.97 -9.15
N ASP A 2 10.56 5.42 -10.32
CA ASP A 2 10.14 4.59 -11.47
C ASP A 2 11.22 3.64 -12.02
N LYS A 3 12.49 3.91 -11.75
CA LYS A 3 13.62 3.01 -12.08
C LYS A 3 13.68 1.81 -11.12
N VAL A 4 13.14 1.95 -9.90
CA VAL A 4 13.23 0.96 -8.83
C VAL A 4 11.93 0.18 -8.71
N LEU A 5 10.79 0.86 -8.81
CA LEU A 5 9.46 0.25 -8.63
C LEU A 5 8.71 0.17 -9.96
N ASP A 6 7.90 -0.87 -10.10
CA ASP A 6 6.94 -1.00 -11.19
C ASP A 6 5.59 -0.34 -10.83
N GLN A 7 4.62 -0.42 -11.74
CA GLN A 7 3.25 0.12 -11.54
C GLN A 7 2.49 -0.57 -10.40
N ARG A 8 2.92 -1.76 -9.97
CA ARG A 8 2.34 -2.53 -8.85
C ARG A 8 3.11 -2.32 -7.55
N LEU A 9 4.05 -1.36 -7.53
CA LEU A 9 4.93 -1.06 -6.40
C LEU A 9 5.88 -2.22 -6.03
N LEU A 10 6.14 -3.14 -6.96
CA LEU A 10 7.11 -4.20 -6.78
C LEU A 10 8.49 -3.73 -7.28
N VAL A 11 9.55 -4.20 -6.60
CA VAL A 11 10.93 -3.88 -6.99
C VAL A 11 11.26 -4.58 -8.30
N ARG A 12 11.66 -3.79 -9.31
CA ARG A 12 12.05 -4.30 -10.63
C ARG A 12 13.32 -5.14 -10.55
N ASP A 13 13.44 -6.14 -11.41
CA ASP A 13 14.69 -6.91 -11.53
C ASP A 13 15.86 -6.01 -11.90
N SER A 14 15.61 -5.00 -12.73
CA SER A 14 16.59 -4.01 -13.18
C SER A 14 16.94 -2.95 -12.12
N ALA A 15 16.35 -3.01 -10.92
CA ALA A 15 16.64 -2.04 -9.86
C ALA A 15 18.09 -2.12 -9.38
N SER A 16 18.71 -3.30 -9.41
CA SER A 16 20.17 -3.46 -9.30
C SER A 16 20.66 -4.69 -10.09
N PRO A 17 21.92 -4.67 -10.56
CA PRO A 17 22.51 -5.83 -11.21
C PRO A 17 22.56 -7.07 -10.31
N GLU A 18 22.76 -6.85 -9.01
CA GLU A 18 22.81 -7.93 -8.01
C GLU A 18 21.44 -8.57 -7.82
N LEU A 19 20.37 -7.77 -7.72
CA LEU A 19 18.99 -8.31 -7.63
C LEU A 19 18.63 -9.14 -8.85
N GLN A 20 19.00 -8.67 -10.03
CA GLN A 20 18.78 -9.40 -11.28
C GLN A 20 19.52 -10.74 -11.28
N ARG A 21 20.77 -10.78 -10.81
CA ARG A 21 21.57 -11.99 -10.69
C ARG A 21 20.94 -12.97 -9.72
N ILE A 22 20.56 -12.51 -8.52
CA ILE A 22 19.93 -13.34 -7.49
C ILE A 22 18.62 -13.97 -8.02
N ARG A 23 17.74 -13.18 -8.62
CA ARG A 23 16.47 -13.67 -9.19
C ARG A 23 16.66 -14.66 -10.32
N SER A 24 17.66 -14.46 -11.16
CA SER A 24 18.04 -15.42 -12.20
C SER A 24 18.52 -16.74 -11.60
N SER A 25 19.32 -16.69 -10.53
CA SER A 25 19.77 -17.87 -9.80
C SER A 25 18.58 -18.60 -9.14
N ILE A 26 17.68 -17.88 -8.49
CA ILE A 26 16.44 -18.43 -7.89
C ILE A 26 15.63 -19.18 -8.97
N ALA A 27 15.43 -18.57 -10.14
CA ALA A 27 14.68 -19.19 -11.24
C ALA A 27 15.36 -20.46 -11.76
N THR A 28 16.69 -20.51 -11.76
CA THR A 28 17.46 -21.69 -12.18
C THR A 28 17.36 -22.80 -11.15
N VAL A 29 17.61 -22.50 -9.88
CA VAL A 29 17.53 -23.47 -8.78
C VAL A 29 16.12 -24.07 -8.66
N ARG A 30 15.07 -23.26 -8.80
CA ARG A 30 13.67 -23.74 -8.81
C ARG A 30 13.40 -24.73 -9.95
N ARG A 31 13.95 -24.48 -11.14
CA ARG A 31 13.85 -25.42 -12.27
C ARG A 31 14.57 -26.73 -11.98
N ASP A 32 15.75 -26.67 -11.41
CA ASP A 32 16.55 -27.85 -11.07
C ASP A 32 15.90 -28.67 -9.95
N ILE A 33 15.35 -28.02 -8.92
CA ILE A 33 14.52 -28.66 -7.88
C ILE A 33 13.36 -29.42 -8.52
N SER A 34 12.60 -28.78 -9.39
CA SER A 34 11.44 -29.41 -10.06
C SER A 34 11.86 -30.60 -10.92
N LYS A 35 12.92 -30.44 -11.71
CA LYS A 35 13.45 -31.49 -12.58
C LYS A 35 13.93 -32.71 -11.79
N ASN A 36 14.68 -32.50 -10.71
CA ASN A 36 15.15 -33.56 -9.83
C ASN A 36 13.99 -34.24 -9.13
N PHE A 37 13.07 -33.48 -8.57
CA PHE A 37 11.89 -33.99 -7.90
C PHE A 37 11.07 -34.89 -8.81
N ASP A 38 10.77 -34.43 -10.03
CA ASP A 38 9.98 -35.22 -11.00
C ASP A 38 10.69 -36.48 -11.45
N LYS A 39 12.03 -36.51 -11.48
CA LYS A 39 12.82 -37.72 -11.77
C LYS A 39 12.66 -38.74 -10.63
N VAL A 40 12.82 -38.29 -9.37
CA VAL A 40 12.67 -39.15 -8.19
C VAL A 40 11.23 -39.64 -8.05
N LEU A 41 10.24 -38.76 -8.23
CA LEU A 41 8.82 -39.10 -8.20
C LEU A 41 8.49 -40.24 -9.18
N ARG A 42 8.96 -40.13 -10.44
CA ARG A 42 8.74 -41.16 -11.45
C ARG A 42 9.38 -42.50 -11.10
N LYS A 43 10.60 -42.47 -10.52
CA LYS A 43 11.28 -43.67 -10.07
C LYS A 43 10.49 -44.39 -8.98
N LEU A 44 10.18 -43.68 -7.89
CA LEU A 44 9.47 -44.24 -6.73
C LEU A 44 8.02 -44.66 -7.04
N ASN A 45 7.39 -43.98 -7.98
CA ASN A 45 6.07 -44.39 -8.45
C ASN A 45 6.09 -45.74 -9.17
N ARG A 46 7.14 -46.05 -9.96
CA ARG A 46 7.33 -47.35 -10.58
C ARG A 46 7.62 -48.46 -9.57
N GLU A 47 8.30 -48.11 -8.50
CA GLU A 47 8.65 -49.02 -7.40
C GLU A 47 7.48 -49.27 -6.44
N GLY A 48 6.36 -48.52 -6.59
CA GLY A 48 5.17 -48.67 -5.76
C GLY A 48 5.30 -48.14 -4.33
N TYR A 49 6.28 -47.23 -4.07
CA TYR A 49 6.54 -46.72 -2.72
C TYR A 49 5.68 -45.51 -2.35
N LEU A 50 5.03 -44.87 -3.33
CA LEU A 50 4.25 -43.69 -3.12
C LEU A 50 2.81 -43.99 -2.70
N ALA A 51 2.23 -43.11 -1.92
CA ALA A 51 0.81 -43.09 -1.62
C ALA A 51 -0.01 -42.64 -2.82
N ASP A 52 -1.36 -42.72 -2.75
CA ASP A 52 -2.26 -42.24 -3.80
C ASP A 52 -2.03 -40.74 -4.07
N THR A 53 -1.90 -39.93 -3.04
CA THR A 53 -1.43 -38.55 -3.14
C THR A 53 0.10 -38.53 -3.13
N LYS A 54 0.69 -38.58 -4.32
CA LYS A 54 2.14 -38.83 -4.52
C LYS A 54 3.05 -37.78 -3.96
N GLU A 55 2.58 -36.55 -3.83
CA GLU A 55 3.36 -35.39 -3.37
C GLU A 55 2.52 -34.42 -2.54
N ALA A 56 3.18 -33.59 -1.74
CA ALA A 56 2.61 -32.53 -0.95
C ALA A 56 3.57 -31.33 -0.85
N TYR A 57 3.08 -30.21 -0.34
CA TYR A 57 3.90 -29.06 0.02
C TYR A 57 3.91 -28.90 1.54
N LEU A 58 5.08 -28.92 2.13
CA LEU A 58 5.28 -28.69 3.57
C LEU A 58 6.41 -27.67 3.75
N ASN A 59 6.16 -26.63 4.52
CA ASN A 59 7.13 -25.56 4.78
C ASN A 59 7.75 -25.00 3.47
N ASP A 60 6.91 -24.69 2.48
CA ASP A 60 7.29 -24.20 1.15
C ASP A 60 8.20 -25.16 0.34
N ARG A 61 8.41 -26.39 0.82
CA ARG A 61 9.16 -27.43 0.12
C ARG A 61 8.23 -28.49 -0.46
N ARG A 62 8.51 -28.93 -1.66
CA ARG A 62 7.83 -30.04 -2.33
C ARG A 62 8.35 -31.36 -1.77
N VAL A 63 7.48 -32.19 -1.21
CA VAL A 63 7.83 -33.43 -0.54
C VAL A 63 7.08 -34.62 -1.14
N LEU A 64 7.68 -35.80 -1.07
CA LEU A 64 7.08 -37.05 -1.50
C LEU A 64 6.20 -37.62 -0.40
N SER A 65 5.00 -38.10 -0.77
CA SER A 65 4.13 -38.86 0.15
C SER A 65 4.42 -40.34 -0.01
N VAL A 66 5.23 -40.87 0.90
CA VAL A 66 5.69 -42.26 0.86
C VAL A 66 4.87 -43.10 1.84
N VAL A 67 4.45 -44.30 1.44
CA VAL A 67 3.79 -45.28 2.34
C VAL A 67 4.74 -45.62 3.48
N SER A 68 4.28 -45.49 4.73
CA SER A 68 5.12 -45.54 5.90
C SER A 68 5.97 -46.79 6.04
N SER A 69 5.55 -47.93 5.50
CA SER A 69 6.33 -49.17 5.44
C SER A 69 7.59 -49.07 4.58
N PHE A 70 7.59 -48.20 3.57
CA PHE A 70 8.72 -48.01 2.64
C PHE A 70 9.61 -46.81 2.97
N LYS A 71 9.34 -46.10 4.07
CA LYS A 71 10.10 -44.88 4.45
C LYS A 71 11.61 -45.04 4.55
N ARG A 72 12.10 -46.27 4.90
CA ARG A 72 13.54 -46.55 5.00
C ARG A 72 14.20 -46.83 3.64
N GLN A 73 13.41 -47.04 2.60
CA GLN A 73 13.90 -47.36 1.25
C GLN A 73 14.05 -46.09 0.40
N VAL A 74 13.44 -45.00 0.82
CA VAL A 74 13.51 -43.71 0.12
C VAL A 74 14.57 -42.81 0.75
N PRO A 75 15.65 -42.50 0.04
CA PRO A 75 16.71 -41.60 0.54
C PRO A 75 16.16 -40.18 0.67
N GLY A 76 16.32 -39.57 1.84
CA GLY A 76 15.88 -38.22 2.08
C GLY A 76 15.61 -37.91 3.54
N ASN A 77 15.15 -36.69 3.79
CA ASN A 77 14.80 -36.22 5.11
C ASN A 77 13.30 -36.38 5.39
N VAL A 78 12.95 -36.98 6.51
CA VAL A 78 11.55 -37.07 6.96
C VAL A 78 11.11 -35.72 7.51
N VAL A 79 10.19 -35.07 6.83
CA VAL A 79 9.66 -33.74 7.20
C VAL A 79 8.43 -33.85 8.10
N GLY A 80 7.67 -34.95 7.97
CA GLY A 80 6.47 -35.19 8.78
C GLY A 80 5.76 -36.49 8.45
N ASN A 81 4.66 -36.75 9.16
CA ASN A 81 3.78 -37.89 8.92
C ASN A 81 2.35 -37.41 8.71
N SER A 82 1.55 -38.21 8.00
CA SER A 82 0.10 -37.97 7.89
C SER A 82 -0.59 -38.17 9.25
N LYS A 83 -1.75 -37.55 9.44
CA LYS A 83 -2.56 -37.69 10.68
C LYS A 83 -2.90 -39.14 11.01
N SER A 84 -3.09 -39.99 9.99
CA SER A 84 -3.38 -41.42 10.13
C SER A 84 -2.14 -42.27 10.36
N GLY A 85 -0.91 -41.72 10.23
CA GLY A 85 0.34 -42.46 10.30
C GLY A 85 0.64 -43.32 9.06
N ASN A 86 -0.25 -43.43 8.10
CA ASN A 86 -0.11 -44.31 6.93
C ASN A 86 0.93 -43.80 5.92
N PHE A 87 1.21 -42.48 5.91
CA PHE A 87 2.14 -41.87 4.98
C PHE A 87 3.18 -41.05 5.74
N THR A 88 4.39 -41.07 5.20
CA THR A 88 5.52 -40.26 5.66
C THR A 88 5.89 -39.28 4.55
N PHE A 89 6.04 -38.01 4.90
CA PHE A 89 6.47 -36.96 3.96
C PHE A 89 7.99 -36.89 3.97
N ILE A 90 8.59 -37.12 2.80
CA ILE A 90 10.05 -37.17 2.65
C ILE A 90 10.50 -36.14 1.64
N GLU A 91 11.43 -35.27 2.05
CA GLU A 91 12.18 -34.41 1.15
C GLU A 91 13.28 -35.27 0.49
N PRO A 92 13.29 -35.42 -0.87
CA PRO A 92 14.31 -36.25 -1.52
C PRO A 92 15.72 -35.73 -1.26
N GLN A 93 16.67 -36.64 -1.05
CA GLN A 93 18.06 -36.31 -0.81
C GLN A 93 18.65 -35.43 -1.94
N GLU A 94 18.27 -35.70 -3.18
CA GLU A 94 18.71 -34.97 -4.37
C GLU A 94 18.28 -33.51 -4.37
N ASN A 95 17.21 -33.15 -3.63
CA ASN A 95 16.69 -31.78 -3.57
C ASN A 95 17.16 -31.02 -2.33
N MET A 96 17.68 -31.68 -1.31
CA MET A 96 18.04 -31.04 -0.03
C MET A 96 19.03 -29.90 -0.20
N ALA A 97 20.11 -30.12 -0.96
CA ALA A 97 21.13 -29.10 -1.20
C ALA A 97 20.54 -27.90 -1.99
N LEU A 98 19.73 -28.17 -3.01
CA LEU A 98 19.10 -27.13 -3.83
C LEU A 98 18.04 -26.36 -3.05
N ASN A 99 17.27 -27.01 -2.17
CA ASN A 99 16.32 -26.32 -1.31
C ASN A 99 17.01 -25.41 -0.32
N ASN A 100 18.14 -25.81 0.23
CA ASN A 100 18.94 -24.96 1.12
C ASN A 100 19.56 -23.78 0.35
N GLU A 101 20.06 -24.02 -0.86
CA GLU A 101 20.56 -22.96 -1.75
C GLU A 101 19.44 -21.96 -2.09
N LEU A 102 18.24 -22.45 -2.39
CA LEU A 102 17.08 -21.60 -2.65
C LEU A 102 16.73 -20.71 -1.43
N GLU A 103 16.78 -21.26 -0.24
CA GLU A 103 16.51 -20.53 0.99
C GLU A 103 17.53 -19.40 1.21
N MET A 104 18.82 -19.68 0.99
CA MET A 104 19.88 -18.66 1.03
C MET A 104 19.66 -17.58 0.00
N LEU A 105 19.36 -17.93 -1.26
CA LEU A 105 19.09 -16.97 -2.32
C LEU A 105 17.85 -16.09 -2.04
N LEU A 106 16.83 -16.64 -1.40
CA LEU A 106 15.64 -15.86 -1.01
C LEU A 106 15.97 -14.88 0.12
N ASP A 107 16.88 -15.21 1.01
CA ASP A 107 17.35 -14.30 2.06
C ASP A 107 18.26 -13.21 1.50
N ASP A 108 19.14 -13.56 0.56
CA ASP A 108 19.93 -12.61 -0.21
C ASP A 108 19.04 -11.62 -0.98
N GLU A 109 17.95 -12.11 -1.61
CA GLU A 109 16.97 -11.25 -2.30
C GLU A 109 16.35 -10.25 -1.34
N ARG A 110 15.90 -10.70 -0.16
CA ARG A 110 15.31 -9.81 0.87
C ARG A 110 16.31 -8.76 1.32
N THR A 111 17.55 -9.16 1.54
CA THR A 111 18.62 -8.27 1.97
C THR A 111 18.92 -7.21 0.92
N GLU A 112 19.02 -7.60 -0.36
CA GLU A 112 19.28 -6.68 -1.46
C GLU A 112 18.09 -5.72 -1.68
N ILE A 113 16.85 -6.20 -1.62
CA ILE A 113 15.65 -5.34 -1.68
C ILE A 113 15.68 -4.31 -0.56
N ARG A 114 16.04 -4.72 0.67
CA ARG A 114 16.17 -3.78 1.79
C ARG A 114 17.24 -2.73 1.54
N ARG A 115 18.37 -3.11 0.97
CA ARG A 115 19.45 -2.19 0.60
C ARG A 115 18.98 -1.15 -0.42
N ILE A 116 18.24 -1.61 -1.45
CA ILE A 116 17.66 -0.74 -2.48
C ILE A 116 16.68 0.26 -1.86
N PHE A 117 15.79 -0.20 -1.00
CA PHE A 117 14.82 0.68 -0.32
C PHE A 117 15.49 1.70 0.61
N LEU A 118 16.55 1.32 1.33
CA LEU A 118 17.30 2.26 2.16
C LEU A 118 17.98 3.35 1.31
N ALA A 119 18.58 2.98 0.18
CA ALA A 119 19.17 3.94 -0.75
C ALA A 119 18.11 4.91 -1.28
N LEU A 120 16.98 4.40 -1.78
CA LEU A 120 15.87 5.22 -2.28
C LEU A 120 15.30 6.14 -1.19
N THR A 121 15.14 5.63 0.02
CA THR A 121 14.66 6.42 1.16
C THR A 121 15.62 7.57 1.48
N ASN A 122 16.92 7.33 1.44
CA ASN A 122 17.90 8.38 1.68
C ASN A 122 17.89 9.46 0.60
N GLU A 123 17.69 9.09 -0.68
CA GLU A 123 17.50 10.07 -1.74
C GLU A 123 16.25 10.93 -1.54
N ILE A 124 15.12 10.31 -1.20
CA ILE A 124 13.86 11.03 -0.94
C ILE A 124 13.99 11.94 0.28
N ARG A 125 14.71 11.50 1.32
CA ARG A 125 14.91 12.30 2.54
C ARG A 125 15.59 13.64 2.27
N GLN A 126 16.48 13.72 1.30
CA GLN A 126 17.11 14.98 0.89
C GLN A 126 16.11 15.97 0.29
N LEU A 127 14.99 15.48 -0.27
CA LEU A 127 13.94 16.30 -0.88
C LEU A 127 12.82 16.67 0.10
N LEU A 128 12.83 16.13 1.34
CA LEU A 128 11.78 16.40 2.33
C LEU A 128 11.52 17.90 2.57
N PRO A 129 12.53 18.77 2.74
CA PRO A 129 12.26 20.20 2.97
C PRO A 129 11.51 20.84 1.79
N LEU A 130 11.81 20.42 0.57
CA LEU A 130 11.13 20.90 -0.63
C LEU A 130 9.68 20.39 -0.70
N ILE A 131 9.47 19.11 -0.36
CA ILE A 131 8.13 18.50 -0.31
C ILE A 131 7.24 19.21 0.73
N GLU A 132 7.80 19.54 1.89
CA GLU A 132 7.09 20.27 2.94
C GLU A 132 6.69 21.68 2.50
N ILE A 133 7.56 22.39 1.75
CA ILE A 133 7.23 23.67 1.16
C ILE A 133 6.08 23.54 0.17
N TYR A 134 6.16 22.56 -0.75
CA TYR A 134 5.10 22.30 -1.73
C TYR A 134 3.77 21.97 -1.05
N GLN A 135 3.79 21.16 0.01
CA GLN A 135 2.58 20.84 0.78
C GLN A 135 1.93 22.12 1.37
N LYS A 136 2.72 23.00 1.98
CA LYS A 136 2.20 24.27 2.51
C LYS A 136 1.56 25.13 1.42
N VAL A 137 2.26 25.30 0.31
CA VAL A 137 1.75 26.07 -0.83
C VAL A 137 0.45 25.49 -1.39
N LEU A 138 0.40 24.16 -1.56
CA LEU A 138 -0.82 23.49 -2.03
C LEU A 138 -2.00 23.66 -1.07
N CYS A 139 -1.76 23.56 0.25
CA CYS A 139 -2.78 23.80 1.26
C CYS A 139 -3.31 25.23 1.22
N GLU A 140 -2.43 26.23 1.02
CA GLU A 140 -2.83 27.63 0.87
C GLU A 140 -3.68 27.83 -0.40
N PHE A 141 -3.28 27.28 -1.53
CA PHE A 141 -4.06 27.32 -2.77
C PHE A 141 -5.43 26.65 -2.61
N ASP A 142 -5.49 25.49 -1.99
CA ASP A 142 -6.75 24.78 -1.76
C ASP A 142 -7.69 25.59 -0.87
N PHE A 143 -7.14 26.20 0.20
CA PHE A 143 -7.91 27.07 1.09
C PHE A 143 -8.44 28.31 0.39
N ILE A 144 -7.63 28.96 -0.46
CA ILE A 144 -8.07 30.11 -1.27
C ILE A 144 -9.16 29.66 -2.25
N ASN A 145 -8.97 28.53 -2.93
CA ASN A 145 -9.97 27.99 -3.86
C ASN A 145 -11.30 27.67 -3.16
N ALA A 146 -11.25 27.08 -1.96
CA ALA A 146 -12.45 26.84 -1.16
C ALA A 146 -13.21 28.14 -0.84
N LYS A 147 -12.49 29.20 -0.42
CA LYS A 147 -13.09 30.55 -0.17
C LYS A 147 -13.73 31.11 -1.45
N VAL A 148 -13.04 31.03 -2.58
CA VAL A 148 -13.56 31.52 -3.87
C VAL A 148 -14.83 30.77 -4.25
N ARG A 149 -14.86 29.45 -4.13
CA ARG A 149 -16.06 28.63 -4.42
C ARG A 149 -17.24 29.01 -3.53
N VAL A 150 -17.01 29.25 -2.24
CA VAL A 150 -18.06 29.70 -1.33
C VAL A 150 -18.55 31.08 -1.71
N ALA A 151 -17.62 32.03 -1.99
CA ALA A 151 -17.98 33.38 -2.42
C ALA A 151 -18.81 33.37 -3.72
N GLN A 152 -18.42 32.57 -4.72
CA GLN A 152 -19.18 32.43 -5.98
C GLN A 152 -20.60 31.87 -5.76
N ARG A 153 -20.75 30.86 -4.86
CA ARG A 153 -22.10 30.32 -4.56
C ARG A 153 -23.03 31.36 -3.93
N MET A 154 -22.48 32.28 -3.17
CA MET A 154 -23.23 33.31 -2.43
C MET A 154 -23.26 34.64 -3.13
N ASP A 155 -22.61 34.79 -4.29
CA ASP A 155 -22.35 36.06 -4.93
C ASP A 155 -21.74 37.09 -3.97
N ALA A 156 -20.81 36.62 -3.16
CA ALA A 156 -20.21 37.39 -2.08
C ALA A 156 -19.00 38.21 -2.56
N GLN A 157 -18.85 39.38 -1.98
CA GLN A 157 -17.72 40.28 -2.22
C GLN A 157 -16.74 40.24 -1.07
N ARG A 158 -15.49 40.59 -1.34
CA ARG A 158 -14.46 40.68 -0.31
C ARG A 158 -14.76 41.90 0.57
N PRO A 159 -14.91 41.76 1.90
CA PRO A 159 -15.07 42.90 2.79
C PRO A 159 -13.79 43.73 2.87
N ALA A 160 -13.91 45.05 3.01
CA ALA A 160 -12.81 45.87 3.44
C ALA A 160 -12.58 45.62 4.94
N VAL A 161 -11.34 45.41 5.35
CA VAL A 161 -10.96 45.25 6.75
C VAL A 161 -10.00 46.36 7.07
N GLU A 162 -10.42 47.22 8.03
CA GLU A 162 -9.68 48.39 8.46
C GLU A 162 -9.31 48.26 9.94
N ASN A 163 -8.32 49.03 10.39
CA ASN A 163 -7.88 49.00 11.76
C ASN A 163 -8.62 50.07 12.62
N GLU A 164 -9.93 50.14 12.41
CA GLU A 164 -10.82 51.07 13.12
C GLU A 164 -11.96 50.30 13.81
N SER A 165 -12.50 50.92 14.90
CA SER A 165 -13.57 50.29 15.70
C SER A 165 -14.95 50.62 15.12
N TYR A 166 -15.25 50.08 13.95
CA TYR A 166 -16.60 50.14 13.38
C TYR A 166 -16.92 48.86 12.58
N VAL A 167 -18.21 48.57 12.43
CA VAL A 167 -18.74 47.53 11.55
C VAL A 167 -19.82 48.14 10.68
N GLU A 168 -19.60 48.17 9.39
CA GLU A 168 -20.58 48.63 8.39
C GLU A 168 -20.92 47.48 7.44
N LEU A 169 -22.18 47.07 7.42
CA LEU A 169 -22.68 46.11 6.49
C LEU A 169 -23.77 46.76 5.62
N ILE A 170 -23.55 46.78 4.32
CA ILE A 170 -24.49 47.39 3.34
C ILE A 170 -25.12 46.26 2.56
N ASN A 171 -26.46 46.12 2.65
CA ASN A 171 -27.23 45.10 1.94
C ASN A 171 -26.64 43.67 2.16
N ALA A 172 -26.28 43.35 3.40
CA ALA A 172 -25.71 42.04 3.74
C ALA A 172 -26.80 40.98 3.85
N TYR A 173 -26.51 39.81 3.33
CA TYR A 173 -27.38 38.63 3.41
C TYR A 173 -26.89 37.64 4.45
N HIS A 174 -27.80 37.01 5.17
CA HIS A 174 -27.43 35.87 6.02
C HIS A 174 -27.05 34.70 5.09
N PRO A 175 -25.80 34.19 5.14
CA PRO A 175 -25.28 33.26 4.15
C PRO A 175 -26.08 31.96 3.99
N LEU A 176 -26.45 31.33 5.11
CA LEU A 176 -27.19 30.07 5.09
C LEU A 176 -28.62 30.27 4.61
N LEU A 177 -29.27 31.39 5.02
CA LEU A 177 -30.64 31.73 4.57
C LEU A 177 -30.66 32.05 3.07
N LEU A 178 -29.64 32.76 2.58
CA LEU A 178 -29.47 33.02 1.16
C LEU A 178 -29.41 31.74 0.33
N LEU A 179 -28.61 30.79 0.76
CA LEU A 179 -28.49 29.50 0.06
C LEU A 179 -29.79 28.68 0.11
N ALA A 180 -30.39 28.54 1.29
CA ALA A 180 -31.64 27.81 1.45
C ALA A 180 -32.78 28.40 0.66
N ASN A 181 -32.94 29.73 0.69
CA ASN A 181 -33.97 30.42 -0.08
C ASN A 181 -33.74 30.33 -1.60
N LYS A 182 -32.49 30.40 -2.03
CA LYS A 182 -32.12 30.22 -3.45
C LYS A 182 -32.51 28.83 -3.96
N GLU A 183 -32.30 27.79 -3.17
CA GLU A 183 -32.72 26.41 -3.48
C GLU A 183 -34.25 26.27 -3.49
N ALA A 184 -34.97 26.99 -2.61
CA ALA A 184 -36.41 26.99 -2.51
C ALA A 184 -37.11 27.99 -3.51
N GLY A 185 -36.35 28.73 -4.29
CA GLY A 185 -36.90 29.75 -5.18
C GLY A 185 -37.48 30.98 -4.45
N LEU A 186 -37.10 31.20 -3.19
CA LEU A 186 -37.55 32.30 -2.36
C LEU A 186 -36.55 33.47 -2.37
N LYS A 187 -37.07 34.68 -2.18
CA LYS A 187 -36.25 35.91 -2.11
C LYS A 187 -35.75 36.11 -0.66
N THR A 188 -34.46 36.32 -0.50
CA THR A 188 -33.87 36.74 0.76
C THR A 188 -33.78 38.27 0.81
N ILE A 189 -34.18 38.84 1.95
CA ILE A 189 -34.15 40.31 2.15
C ILE A 189 -32.79 40.66 2.78
N PRO A 190 -32.01 41.58 2.16
CA PRO A 190 -30.74 42.01 2.76
C PRO A 190 -30.98 42.95 3.95
N GLN A 191 -30.01 43.02 4.84
CA GLN A 191 -30.01 43.87 5.99
C GLN A 191 -28.80 44.79 5.95
N SER A 192 -28.97 46.06 6.35
CA SER A 192 -27.86 46.98 6.54
C SER A 192 -27.75 47.37 8.00
N LEU A 193 -26.52 47.40 8.51
CA LEU A 193 -26.27 47.81 9.89
C LEU A 193 -24.98 48.60 9.97
N TYR A 194 -24.92 49.45 10.96
CA TYR A 194 -23.77 50.25 11.29
C TYR A 194 -23.58 50.32 12.80
N LEU A 195 -22.34 49.98 13.26
CA LEU A 195 -21.93 50.08 14.65
C LEU A 195 -20.57 50.79 14.69
N ASP A 196 -20.38 51.67 15.64
CA ASP A 196 -19.12 52.40 15.86
C ASP A 196 -18.83 52.61 17.34
N LYS A 197 -17.84 53.43 17.66
CA LYS A 197 -17.45 53.77 19.04
C LYS A 197 -18.54 54.49 19.82
N PHE A 198 -19.50 55.13 19.19
CA PHE A 198 -20.62 55.86 19.79
C PHE A 198 -21.88 55.00 19.87
N CYS A 199 -22.17 54.22 18.81
CA CYS A 199 -23.28 53.30 18.74
C CYS A 199 -22.80 51.87 18.79
N ARG A 200 -22.65 51.33 20.01
CA ARG A 200 -22.02 49.99 20.26
C ARG A 200 -23.02 48.85 20.40
N MET A 201 -24.30 49.15 20.46
CA MET A 201 -25.33 48.16 20.69
C MET A 201 -26.45 48.30 19.66
N MET A 202 -26.91 47.16 19.14
CA MET A 202 -28.07 47.08 18.29
C MET A 202 -29.03 46.03 18.90
N VAL A 203 -30.30 46.42 19.00
CA VAL A 203 -31.33 45.48 19.42
C VAL A 203 -32.11 45.02 18.17
N ILE A 204 -32.11 43.72 17.96
CA ILE A 204 -32.87 43.08 16.89
C ILE A 204 -34.11 42.47 17.51
N SER A 205 -35.28 42.86 17.11
CA SER A 205 -36.56 42.28 17.52
C SER A 205 -37.35 41.83 16.31
N GLY A 206 -38.09 40.75 16.43
CA GLY A 206 -38.92 40.25 15.36
C GLY A 206 -39.64 38.97 15.78
N PRO A 207 -40.68 38.55 15.08
CA PRO A 207 -41.26 37.25 15.31
C PRO A 207 -40.23 36.17 14.96
N ASN A 208 -40.08 35.20 15.84
CA ASN A 208 -39.23 34.03 15.63
C ASN A 208 -39.80 33.10 14.57
#